data_4c54f4a0c33e25fb5ce9d0bf2ccc8018
#
_entry.id   4c54f4a0c33e25fb5ce9d0bf2ccc8018
#
_cell.length_a   1.000
_cell.length_b   1.000
_cell.length_c   1.000
_cell.angle_alpha   90.00
_cell.angle_beta   90.00
_cell.angle_gamma   90.00
#
_symmetry.space_group_name_H-M   'P 1'
#
loop_
_entity.id
_entity.type
_entity.pdbx_description
1 polymer ?
#
loop_
_entity_poly.entity_id
_entity_poly.type
_entity_poly.pdbx_seq_one_letter_code
_entity_poly.pdbx_strand_id
1 'polypeptide(L)'
;MSEWNEYKLSEITTKVGSGATPRGGQESYKYDGISLIRSQNVLDFEFSGSGLAFIDNEQASQLSNVKVVEDDILLNITGDSVARVCKVPKSILPARVNQHVSIVRANLTEVIPDYLLYYLLNPQFKKYMLMIASDGATRNALTKAEIEDFDIWVPSISEQKAIA
;
A
#
# COMPACT_ATOMS: atom_id res chain seq x y z
N MET A 1 -13.59 -16.41 24.21
CA MET A 1 -13.16 -15.05 23.84
C MET A 1 -11.77 -15.15 23.23
N SER A 2 -11.57 -14.67 22.01
CA SER A 2 -10.24 -14.66 21.42
C SER A 2 -9.40 -13.54 22.01
N GLU A 3 -8.12 -13.81 22.17
CA GLU A 3 -7.19 -12.80 22.62
C GLU A 3 -6.76 -11.91 21.46
N TRP A 4 -6.69 -10.62 21.71
CA TRP A 4 -6.11 -9.67 20.78
C TRP A 4 -4.64 -9.53 21.11
N ASN A 5 -3.78 -9.70 20.12
CA ASN A 5 -2.34 -9.54 20.28
C ASN A 5 -1.84 -8.35 19.48
N GLU A 6 -0.87 -7.65 20.01
CA GLU A 6 -0.23 -6.54 19.32
C GLU A 6 0.99 -7.04 18.56
N TYR A 7 1.07 -6.66 17.30
CA TYR A 7 2.20 -6.98 16.44
C TYR A 7 2.73 -5.71 15.78
N LYS A 8 4.00 -5.71 15.46
CA LYS A 8 4.52 -4.74 14.50
C LYS A 8 4.00 -5.12 13.10
N LEU A 9 3.75 -4.14 12.26
CA LEU A 9 3.26 -4.42 10.90
C LEU A 9 4.23 -5.36 10.16
N SER A 10 5.54 -5.21 10.38
CA SER A 10 6.54 -6.10 9.79
C SER A 10 6.34 -7.58 10.14
N GLU A 11 5.76 -7.87 11.31
CA GLU A 11 5.54 -9.25 11.76
C GLU A 11 4.36 -9.93 11.08
N ILE A 12 3.43 -9.14 10.55
CA ILE A 12 2.18 -9.66 9.94
C ILE A 12 2.10 -9.38 8.44
N THR A 13 3.19 -8.96 7.83
CA THR A 13 3.28 -8.70 6.38
C THR A 13 4.44 -9.46 5.78
N THR A 14 4.34 -9.75 4.48
CA THR A 14 5.42 -10.40 3.71
C THR A 14 6.14 -9.42 2.80
N LYS A 15 5.57 -8.24 2.59
CA LYS A 15 6.18 -7.19 1.75
C LYS A 15 5.69 -5.81 2.20
N VAL A 16 6.64 -4.92 2.42
CA VAL A 16 6.42 -3.48 2.54
C VAL A 16 7.46 -2.81 1.64
N GLY A 17 7.02 -2.06 0.65
CA GLY A 17 7.98 -1.39 -0.23
C GLY A 17 7.33 -0.59 -1.35
N SER A 18 7.97 0.50 -1.70
CA SER A 18 7.61 1.35 -2.83
C SER A 18 8.55 1.13 -4.00
N GLY A 19 8.15 1.64 -5.16
CA GLY A 19 8.90 1.46 -6.39
C GLY A 19 9.64 2.73 -6.83
N ALA A 20 9.61 2.97 -8.12
CA ALA A 20 10.26 4.12 -8.74
C ALA A 20 9.50 4.53 -10.00
N THR A 21 9.75 5.75 -10.45
CA THR A 21 9.30 6.17 -11.77
C THR A 21 10.33 5.69 -12.80
N PRO A 22 9.89 5.05 -13.89
CA PRO A 22 10.81 4.66 -14.95
C PRO A 22 11.58 5.86 -15.52
N ARG A 23 12.77 5.59 -16.05
CA ARG A 23 13.61 6.62 -16.68
C ARG A 23 12.79 7.36 -17.76
N GLY A 24 12.85 8.68 -17.75
CA GLY A 24 12.07 9.53 -18.66
C GLY A 24 10.75 10.03 -18.11
N GLY A 25 10.33 9.56 -16.94
CA GLY A 25 9.12 10.02 -16.27
C GLY A 25 7.86 9.78 -17.09
N GLN A 26 6.93 10.73 -17.09
CA GLN A 26 5.65 10.61 -17.80
C GLN A 26 5.81 10.40 -19.31
N GLU A 27 6.87 10.94 -19.89
CA GLU A 27 7.12 10.78 -21.33
C GLU A 27 7.47 9.35 -21.71
N SER A 28 7.89 8.54 -20.74
CA SER A 28 8.22 7.13 -20.97
C SER A 28 7.01 6.19 -20.85
N TYR A 29 5.85 6.69 -20.41
CA TYR A 29 4.64 5.86 -20.25
C TYR A 29 4.12 5.42 -21.61
N LYS A 30 3.53 4.22 -21.63
CA LYS A 30 3.01 3.59 -22.84
C LYS A 30 1.48 3.74 -22.90
N TYR A 31 0.93 3.49 -24.09
CA TYR A 31 -0.51 3.51 -24.31
C TYR A 31 -1.21 2.36 -23.57
N ASP A 32 -0.57 1.21 -23.52
CA ASP A 32 -1.05 0.02 -22.82
C ASP A 32 0.12 -0.75 -22.21
N GLY A 33 -0.17 -1.86 -21.55
CA GLY A 33 0.84 -2.76 -20.98
C GLY A 33 0.60 -3.02 -19.50
N ILE A 34 1.69 -2.97 -18.73
CA ILE A 34 1.65 -3.22 -17.29
C ILE A 34 1.29 -1.92 -16.58
N SER A 35 0.31 -2.00 -15.67
CA SER A 35 -0.14 -0.82 -14.92
C SER A 35 0.98 -0.29 -14.03
N LEU A 36 1.17 1.02 -14.02
CA LEU A 36 2.03 1.70 -13.05
C LEU A 36 1.15 2.54 -12.12
N ILE A 37 1.01 2.08 -10.90
CA ILE A 37 0.15 2.73 -9.90
C ILE A 37 0.88 3.93 -9.33
N ARG A 38 0.20 5.08 -9.33
CA ARG A 38 0.70 6.33 -8.77
C ARG A 38 -0.22 6.79 -7.64
N SER A 39 0.23 7.75 -6.86
CA SER A 39 -0.55 8.25 -5.71
C SER A 39 -1.96 8.70 -6.08
N GLN A 40 -2.15 9.27 -7.28
CA GLN A 40 -3.46 9.72 -7.75
C GLN A 40 -4.47 8.58 -7.94
N ASN A 41 -4.00 7.35 -8.04
CA ASN A 41 -4.86 6.17 -8.20
C ASN A 41 -5.36 5.63 -6.85
N VAL A 42 -4.77 6.03 -5.74
CA VAL A 42 -5.09 5.51 -4.40
C VAL A 42 -5.92 6.54 -3.65
N LEU A 43 -7.19 6.22 -3.45
CA LEU A 43 -8.11 6.96 -2.60
C LEU A 43 -8.42 6.10 -1.38
N ASP A 44 -9.00 6.68 -0.34
CA ASP A 44 -9.38 5.86 0.82
C ASP A 44 -10.47 4.86 0.43
N PHE A 45 -10.23 3.58 0.68
CA PHE A 45 -11.08 2.43 0.33
C PHE A 45 -11.26 2.19 -1.17
N GLU A 46 -10.86 3.10 -2.04
CA GLU A 46 -11.19 3.06 -3.45
C GLU A 46 -9.96 3.26 -4.32
N PHE A 47 -9.81 2.43 -5.34
CA PHE A 47 -8.81 2.62 -6.39
C PHE A 47 -9.41 3.42 -7.54
N SER A 48 -8.75 4.50 -7.96
CA SER A 48 -9.16 5.29 -9.09
C SER A 48 -8.36 4.89 -10.34
N GLY A 49 -9.04 4.39 -11.35
CA GLY A 49 -8.41 4.09 -12.64
C GLY A 49 -8.16 5.32 -13.51
N SER A 50 -8.62 6.49 -13.09
CA SER A 50 -8.44 7.72 -13.84
C SER A 50 -6.95 8.05 -13.99
N GLY A 51 -6.49 8.21 -15.23
CA GLY A 51 -5.09 8.52 -15.51
C GLY A 51 -4.11 7.40 -15.19
N LEU A 52 -4.59 6.14 -15.12
CA LEU A 52 -3.71 5.01 -14.88
C LEU A 52 -2.61 4.95 -15.94
N ALA A 53 -1.37 4.93 -15.51
CA ALA A 53 -0.22 4.86 -16.40
C ALA A 53 0.13 3.41 -16.74
N PHE A 54 0.78 3.22 -17.89
CA PHE A 54 1.24 1.90 -18.32
C PHE A 54 2.71 1.93 -18.70
N ILE A 55 3.38 0.82 -18.50
CA ILE A 55 4.80 0.62 -18.84
C ILE A 55 4.95 -0.69 -19.60
N ASP A 56 6.06 -0.83 -20.34
CA ASP A 56 6.35 -2.05 -21.07
C ASP A 56 7.05 -3.09 -20.18
N ASN A 57 7.30 -4.26 -20.77
CA ASN A 57 7.93 -5.37 -20.05
C ASN A 57 9.35 -5.05 -19.60
N GLU A 58 10.09 -4.30 -20.39
CA GLU A 58 11.47 -3.91 -20.03
C GLU A 58 11.47 -2.96 -18.82
N GLN A 59 10.62 -1.94 -18.85
CA GLN A 59 10.44 -1.02 -17.73
C GLN A 59 9.99 -1.76 -16.48
N ALA A 60 9.03 -2.67 -16.61
CA ALA A 60 8.51 -3.45 -15.50
C ALA A 60 9.56 -4.39 -14.90
N SER A 61 10.48 -4.91 -15.73
CA SER A 61 11.55 -5.78 -15.23
C SER A 61 12.50 -5.06 -14.27
N GLN A 62 12.66 -3.75 -14.44
CA GLN A 62 13.45 -2.92 -13.54
C GLN A 62 12.73 -2.66 -12.22
N LEU A 63 11.44 -2.93 -12.16
CA LEU A 63 10.59 -2.80 -10.96
C LEU A 63 10.13 -4.18 -10.49
N SER A 64 10.92 -5.23 -10.72
CA SER A 64 10.54 -6.60 -10.37
C SER A 64 10.37 -6.80 -8.86
N ASN A 65 11.03 -5.97 -8.05
CA ASN A 65 10.90 -6.00 -6.59
C ASN A 65 9.55 -5.48 -6.07
N VAL A 66 8.77 -4.80 -6.91
CA VAL A 66 7.47 -4.22 -6.53
C VAL A 66 6.34 -4.70 -7.45
N LYS A 67 6.38 -5.96 -7.83
CA LYS A 67 5.24 -6.62 -8.47
C LYS A 67 4.06 -6.59 -7.51
N VAL A 68 2.95 -6.04 -7.98
CA VAL A 68 1.71 -6.04 -7.20
C VAL A 68 0.99 -7.35 -7.43
N VAL A 69 0.51 -7.96 -6.37
CA VAL A 69 -0.27 -9.21 -6.45
C VAL A 69 -1.67 -8.99 -5.89
N GLU A 70 -2.55 -9.96 -6.14
CA GLU A 70 -3.92 -9.91 -5.65
C GLU A 70 -3.94 -9.68 -4.14
N ASP A 71 -4.89 -8.86 -3.68
CA ASP A 71 -5.10 -8.47 -2.28
C ASP A 71 -4.03 -7.57 -1.66
N ASP A 72 -3.06 -7.10 -2.44
CA ASP A 72 -2.11 -6.12 -1.94
C ASP A 72 -2.82 -4.83 -1.52
N ILE A 73 -2.41 -4.31 -0.37
CA ILE A 73 -2.83 -3.00 0.08
C ILE A 73 -1.86 -1.97 -0.47
N LEU A 74 -2.40 -0.86 -0.94
CA LEU A 74 -1.66 0.25 -1.52
C LEU A 74 -1.76 1.44 -0.56
N LEU A 75 -0.61 1.92 -0.10
CA LEU A 75 -0.51 3.03 0.85
C LEU A 75 0.25 4.18 0.21
N ASN A 76 -0.37 5.35 0.13
CA ASN A 76 0.34 6.55 -0.30
C ASN A 76 1.28 7.02 0.81
N ILE A 77 2.54 7.23 0.46
CA ILE A 77 3.59 7.50 1.44
C ILE A 77 4.22 8.88 1.34
N THR A 78 3.84 9.69 0.35
CA THR A 78 4.38 11.06 0.19
C THR A 78 3.31 12.02 -0.29
N GLY A 79 3.52 13.31 -0.03
CA GLY A 79 2.74 14.39 -0.59
C GLY A 79 1.40 14.64 0.10
N ASP A 80 0.54 15.40 -0.55
CA ASP A 80 -0.76 15.79 0.01
C ASP A 80 -1.71 14.61 0.21
N SER A 81 -1.49 13.52 -0.53
CA SER A 81 -2.31 12.32 -0.42
C SER A 81 -1.74 11.27 0.54
N VAL A 82 -0.69 11.60 1.31
CA VAL A 82 -0.07 10.68 2.25
C VAL A 82 -1.13 10.04 3.18
N ALA A 83 -0.95 8.74 3.48
CA ALA A 83 -1.84 7.95 4.32
C ALA A 83 -3.20 7.60 3.68
N ARG A 84 -3.41 7.83 2.40
CA ARG A 84 -4.55 7.23 1.69
C ARG A 84 -4.24 5.76 1.44
N VAL A 85 -5.25 4.92 1.60
CA VAL A 85 -5.08 3.46 1.55
C VAL A 85 -6.24 2.82 0.81
N CYS A 86 -5.93 1.92 -0.12
CA CYS A 86 -6.94 1.05 -0.74
C CYS A 86 -6.35 -0.33 -1.01
N LYS A 87 -7.20 -1.27 -1.41
CA LYS A 87 -6.76 -2.57 -1.88
C LYS A 87 -6.71 -2.56 -3.40
N VAL A 88 -5.70 -3.19 -4.00
CA VAL A 88 -5.57 -3.23 -5.45
C VAL A 88 -6.74 -3.99 -6.08
N PRO A 89 -7.39 -3.46 -7.14
CA PRO A 89 -8.38 -4.23 -7.89
C PRO A 89 -7.68 -5.26 -8.78
N LYS A 90 -8.20 -6.46 -8.81
CA LYS A 90 -7.68 -7.55 -9.63
C LYS A 90 -7.61 -7.18 -11.11
N SER A 91 -8.56 -6.36 -11.56
CA SER A 91 -8.72 -6.01 -12.98
C SER A 91 -7.54 -5.23 -13.56
N ILE A 92 -6.71 -4.58 -12.73
CA ILE A 92 -5.58 -3.77 -13.24
C ILE A 92 -4.25 -4.52 -13.21
N LEU A 93 -4.24 -5.75 -12.73
CA LEU A 93 -3.02 -6.56 -12.69
C LEU A 93 -2.72 -7.11 -14.09
N PRO A 94 -1.44 -7.28 -14.47
CA PRO A 94 -0.23 -7.07 -13.69
C PRO A 94 0.10 -5.59 -13.49
N ALA A 95 0.76 -5.29 -12.39
CA ALA A 95 1.04 -3.90 -12.01
C ALA A 95 2.36 -3.75 -11.26
N ARG A 96 2.83 -2.51 -11.20
CA ARG A 96 3.93 -2.05 -10.37
C ARG A 96 3.49 -0.78 -9.66
N VAL A 97 4.22 -0.37 -8.63
CA VAL A 97 3.99 0.91 -7.95
C VAL A 97 5.17 1.85 -8.19
N ASN A 98 4.90 3.15 -8.15
CA ASN A 98 5.98 4.14 -8.22
C ASN A 98 6.54 4.44 -6.81
N GLN A 99 7.39 5.46 -6.69
CA GLN A 99 8.05 5.81 -5.44
C GLN A 99 7.11 6.43 -4.38
N HIS A 100 5.91 6.81 -4.76
CA HIS A 100 4.94 7.46 -3.87
C HIS A 100 3.90 6.50 -3.30
N VAL A 101 3.93 5.24 -3.72
CA VAL A 101 2.98 4.22 -3.26
C VAL A 101 3.76 3.03 -2.72
N SER A 102 3.43 2.62 -1.49
CA SER A 102 4.00 1.41 -0.90
C SER A 102 3.01 0.25 -1.01
N ILE A 103 3.52 -0.90 -1.40
CA ILE A 103 2.80 -2.16 -1.21
C ILE A 103 2.85 -2.51 0.27
N VAL A 104 1.72 -2.93 0.84
CA VAL A 104 1.63 -3.55 2.16
C VAL A 104 0.93 -4.88 1.95
N ARG A 105 1.68 -5.97 1.99
CA ARG A 105 1.16 -7.31 1.68
C ARG A 105 0.97 -8.12 2.95
N ALA A 106 -0.27 -8.46 3.23
CA ALA A 106 -0.62 -9.25 4.41
C ALA A 106 0.02 -10.64 4.35
N ASN A 107 0.55 -11.09 5.50
CA ASN A 107 0.85 -12.50 5.70
C ASN A 107 -0.48 -13.19 6.04
N LEU A 108 -0.99 -13.99 5.12
CA LEU A 108 -2.35 -14.55 5.20
C LEU A 108 -2.53 -15.54 6.33
N THR A 109 -1.46 -16.02 6.93
CA THR A 109 -1.55 -16.88 8.13
C THR A 109 -1.81 -16.06 9.40
N GLU A 110 -1.56 -14.75 9.37
CA GLU A 110 -1.65 -13.87 10.53
C GLU A 110 -2.80 -12.87 10.43
N VAL A 111 -3.02 -12.31 9.24
CA VAL A 111 -4.00 -11.23 9.05
C VAL A 111 -4.66 -11.34 7.69
N ILE A 112 -5.96 -11.08 7.63
CA ILE A 112 -6.66 -11.00 6.35
C ILE A 112 -6.54 -9.57 5.78
N PRO A 113 -6.38 -9.43 4.45
CA PRO A 113 -6.18 -8.11 3.83
C PRO A 113 -7.27 -7.08 4.17
N ASP A 114 -8.53 -7.47 4.15
CA ASP A 114 -9.62 -6.55 4.45
C ASP A 114 -9.60 -6.06 5.90
N TYR A 115 -9.23 -6.92 6.86
CA TYR A 115 -9.06 -6.50 8.24
C TYR A 115 -7.97 -5.45 8.35
N LEU A 116 -6.83 -5.71 7.71
CA LEU A 116 -5.70 -4.78 7.74
C LEU A 116 -6.07 -3.45 7.08
N LEU A 117 -6.79 -3.49 5.96
CA LEU A 117 -7.27 -2.29 5.28
C LEU A 117 -8.14 -1.44 6.22
N TYR A 118 -9.14 -2.05 6.85
CA TYR A 118 -10.01 -1.34 7.78
C TYR A 118 -9.26 -0.81 9.00
N TYR A 119 -8.27 -1.56 9.48
CA TYR A 119 -7.44 -1.10 10.60
C TYR A 119 -6.68 0.18 10.24
N LEU A 120 -6.01 0.18 9.10
CA LEU A 120 -5.23 1.33 8.63
C LEU A 120 -6.13 2.54 8.36
N LEU A 121 -7.36 2.33 7.96
CA LEU A 121 -8.33 3.39 7.67
C LEU A 121 -9.23 3.74 8.85
N ASN A 122 -9.07 3.08 10.00
CA ASN A 122 -9.71 3.53 11.21
C ASN A 122 -9.35 5.01 11.45
N PRO A 123 -10.32 5.89 11.76
CA PRO A 123 -10.03 7.32 11.86
C PRO A 123 -8.91 7.68 12.83
N GLN A 124 -8.79 6.96 13.95
CA GLN A 124 -7.73 7.19 14.93
C GLN A 124 -6.37 6.78 14.38
N PHE A 125 -6.31 5.65 13.68
CA PHE A 125 -5.06 5.19 13.07
C PHE A 125 -4.65 6.06 11.89
N LYS A 126 -5.61 6.51 11.10
CA LYS A 126 -5.36 7.47 10.03
C LYS A 126 -4.72 8.75 10.57
N LYS A 127 -5.27 9.27 11.66
CA LYS A 127 -4.72 10.44 12.34
C LYS A 127 -3.29 10.19 12.83
N TYR A 128 -3.04 8.99 13.35
CA TYR A 128 -1.70 8.59 13.79
C TYR A 128 -0.70 8.58 12.62
N MET A 129 -1.09 7.98 11.48
CA MET A 129 -0.23 7.97 10.28
C MET A 129 0.09 9.39 9.80
N LEU A 130 -0.92 10.27 9.79
CA LEU A 130 -0.73 11.66 9.38
C LEU A 130 0.20 12.41 10.32
N MET A 131 0.13 12.12 11.62
CA MET A 131 1.02 12.70 12.62
C MET A 131 2.46 12.27 12.38
N ILE A 132 2.70 10.97 12.18
CA ILE A 132 4.05 10.46 11.86
C ILE A 132 4.59 11.11 10.60
N ALA A 133 3.77 11.22 9.57
CA ALA A 133 4.18 11.80 8.29
C ALA A 133 4.57 13.27 8.43
N SER A 134 3.93 14.01 9.31
CA SER A 134 4.22 15.44 9.52
C SER A 134 5.42 15.70 10.43
N ASP A 135 5.73 14.78 11.33
CA ASP A 135 6.78 14.95 12.34
C ASP A 135 8.17 14.53 11.85
N GLY A 136 8.27 13.87 10.71
CA GLY A 136 9.53 13.40 10.17
C GLY A 136 10.41 14.51 9.60
N ALA A 137 11.67 14.19 9.33
CA ALA A 137 12.62 15.11 8.71
C ALA A 137 12.16 15.55 7.33
N THR A 138 11.43 14.69 6.61
CA THR A 138 10.78 14.99 5.33
C THR A 138 9.28 15.13 5.59
N ARG A 139 8.75 16.31 5.34
CA ARG A 139 7.33 16.59 5.59
C ARG A 139 6.45 15.78 4.63
N ASN A 140 5.31 15.34 5.14
CA ASN A 140 4.32 14.55 4.40
C ASN A 140 4.94 13.32 3.75
N ALA A 141 5.72 12.57 4.53
CA ALA A 141 6.32 11.33 4.06
C ALA A 141 6.33 10.28 5.17
N LEU A 142 6.07 9.03 4.78
CA LEU A 142 6.20 7.84 5.62
C LEU A 142 7.35 7.00 5.09
N THR A 143 8.32 6.67 5.93
CA THR A 143 9.42 5.78 5.55
C THR A 143 9.00 4.33 5.70
N LYS A 144 9.69 3.43 5.01
CA LYS A 144 9.49 1.99 5.17
C LYS A 144 9.65 1.57 6.63
N ALA A 145 10.67 2.08 7.31
CA ALA A 145 10.92 1.75 8.71
C ALA A 145 9.76 2.19 9.62
N GLU A 146 9.21 3.37 9.38
CA GLU A 146 8.04 3.85 10.12
C GLU A 146 6.81 2.97 9.90
N ILE A 147 6.57 2.57 8.65
CA ILE A 147 5.44 1.71 8.30
C ILE A 147 5.59 0.34 8.96
N GLU A 148 6.77 -0.24 8.87
CA GLU A 148 7.06 -1.55 9.47
C GLU A 148 6.94 -1.53 10.99
N ASP A 149 7.11 -0.38 11.62
CA ASP A 149 7.03 -0.19 13.06
C ASP A 149 5.62 0.13 13.57
N PHE A 150 4.62 0.21 12.73
CA PHE A 150 3.23 0.40 13.17
C PHE A 150 2.81 -0.72 14.11
N ASP A 151 2.13 -0.36 15.19
CA ASP A 151 1.54 -1.32 16.15
C ASP A 151 0.12 -1.66 15.72
N ILE A 152 -0.11 -2.94 15.45
CA ILE A 152 -1.39 -3.43 14.94
C ILE A 152 -1.95 -4.48 15.92
N TRP A 153 -3.15 -4.25 16.42
CA TRP A 153 -3.86 -5.20 17.26
C TRP A 153 -4.63 -6.18 16.39
N VAL A 154 -4.37 -7.47 16.57
CA VAL A 154 -4.89 -8.51 15.69
C VAL A 154 -5.57 -9.60 16.51
N PRO A 155 -6.87 -9.85 16.29
CA PRO A 155 -7.56 -10.98 16.91
C PRO A 155 -7.37 -12.25 16.08
N SER A 156 -8.07 -13.31 16.44
CA SER A 156 -8.08 -14.55 15.64
C SER A 156 -8.58 -14.29 14.22
N ILE A 157 -8.20 -15.14 13.28
CA ILE A 157 -8.67 -15.04 11.89
C ILE A 157 -10.20 -15.06 11.82
N SER A 158 -10.85 -15.89 12.63
CA SER A 158 -12.31 -15.97 12.69
C SER A 158 -12.93 -14.62 13.07
N GLU A 159 -12.39 -13.95 14.05
CA GLU A 159 -12.88 -12.66 14.51
C GLU A 159 -12.57 -11.55 13.49
N GLN A 160 -11.40 -11.61 12.86
CA GLN A 160 -11.08 -10.69 11.76
C GLN A 160 -12.12 -10.76 10.65
N LYS A 161 -12.54 -11.97 10.27
CA LYS A 161 -13.56 -12.18 9.24
C LYS A 161 -14.92 -11.59 9.65
N ALA A 162 -15.25 -11.64 10.93
CA ALA A 162 -16.48 -11.07 11.44
C ALA A 162 -16.47 -9.53 11.43
N ILE A 163 -15.30 -8.94 11.61
CA ILE A 163 -15.11 -7.48 11.61
C ILE A 163 -15.05 -6.92 10.18
N ALA A 164 -14.38 -7.62 9.30
CA ALA A 164 -14.13 -7.15 7.93
C ALA A 164 -15.34 -7.30 7.00
#